data_428d87389c042dcd9bba215f39e56d5b
#
_entry.id   428d87389c042dcd9bba215f39e56d5b
#
_cell.length_a   1.000
_cell.length_b   1.000
_cell.length_c   1.000
_cell.angle_alpha   90.00
_cell.angle_beta   90.00
_cell.angle_gamma   90.00
#
_symmetry.space_group_name_H-M   'P 1'
#
loop_
_entity.id
_entity.type
_entity.pdbx_description
1 polymer ?
#
loop_
_entity_poly.entity_id
_entity_poly.type
_entity_poly.pdbx_seq_one_letter_code
_entity_poly.pdbx_strand_id
1 'polypeptide(L)'
;AFHSVFPQATTDLPGFVQYAETRGNWRLIYLDTLEDGYTNGYLCTRRLEWLQQELAAHSGPVMLFSHHPLPALQYPSMDWLRLSNAPDLLPVLKAHPAPVHLFSGHVHRCASGVWNGLHFVTVNGTNHQHELDLEREGATTSTFEPASYAVILPNADGLTVHFQPFGYEELRFPYTGDLRALKCI
;
A
#
# COMPACT_ATOMS: atom_id res chain seq x y z
N ALA A 1 4.17 -21.87 -3.09
CA ALA A 1 5.33 -21.21 -3.73
C ALA A 1 6.11 -20.30 -2.76
N PHE A 2 5.45 -19.35 -2.01
CA PHE A 2 6.15 -18.40 -1.14
C PHE A 2 7.07 -19.10 -0.12
N HIS A 3 6.57 -20.02 0.68
CA HIS A 3 7.34 -20.76 1.70
C HIS A 3 8.43 -21.66 1.14
N SER A 4 8.38 -22.06 -0.13
CA SER A 4 9.47 -22.82 -0.76
C SER A 4 10.66 -21.92 -1.11
N VAL A 5 10.43 -20.62 -1.31
CA VAL A 5 11.48 -19.63 -1.60
C VAL A 5 11.98 -18.97 -0.31
N PHE A 6 11.09 -18.74 0.63
CA PHE A 6 11.38 -18.10 1.92
C PHE A 6 11.01 -19.01 3.10
N PRO A 7 11.74 -20.11 3.31
CA PRO A 7 11.39 -21.09 4.34
C PRO A 7 11.50 -20.55 5.77
N GLN A 8 12.26 -19.46 5.97
CA GLN A 8 12.40 -18.80 7.28
C GLN A 8 11.31 -17.75 7.55
N ALA A 9 10.46 -17.44 6.54
CA ALA A 9 9.40 -16.47 6.74
C ALA A 9 8.38 -17.03 7.72
N THR A 10 8.22 -16.35 8.84
CA THR A 10 7.17 -16.65 9.81
C THR A 10 5.88 -15.99 9.36
N THR A 11 4.78 -16.74 9.48
CA THR A 11 3.44 -16.19 9.29
C THR A 11 2.64 -16.46 10.55
N ASP A 12 1.88 -15.46 11.00
CA ASP A 12 1.12 -15.57 12.24
C ASP A 12 -0.21 -16.30 12.04
N LEU A 13 -0.60 -16.52 10.79
CA LEU A 13 -1.82 -17.23 10.43
C LEU A 13 -1.51 -18.42 9.51
N PRO A 14 -1.59 -19.67 10.00
CA PRO A 14 -1.28 -20.84 9.21
C PRO A 14 -2.08 -20.94 7.91
N GLY A 15 -1.36 -21.17 6.79
CA GLY A 15 -1.95 -21.28 5.45
C GLY A 15 -1.99 -19.98 4.67
N PHE A 16 -1.63 -18.84 5.30
CA PHE A 16 -1.59 -17.52 4.66
C PHE A 16 -0.24 -16.84 4.88
N VAL A 17 0.17 -15.99 3.95
CA VAL A 17 1.34 -15.11 4.11
C VAL A 17 0.88 -13.82 4.79
N GLN A 18 0.43 -13.94 6.01
CA GLN A 18 -0.13 -12.85 6.82
C GLN A 18 0.57 -12.82 8.18
N TYR A 19 1.08 -11.64 8.56
CA TYR A 19 1.85 -11.46 9.79
C TYR A 19 1.88 -10.00 10.21
N ALA A 20 2.35 -9.75 11.43
CA ALA A 20 2.53 -8.40 11.93
C ALA A 20 3.80 -8.27 12.78
N GLU A 21 4.40 -7.08 12.77
CA GLU A 21 5.57 -6.76 13.58
C GLU A 21 5.43 -5.38 14.23
N THR A 22 6.17 -5.16 15.32
CA THR A 22 6.21 -3.88 16.01
C THR A 22 7.56 -3.21 15.79
N ARG A 23 7.53 -1.92 15.41
CA ARG A 23 8.71 -1.07 15.25
C ARG A 23 8.49 0.26 16.02
N GLY A 24 9.16 0.41 17.15
CA GLY A 24 8.87 1.49 18.09
C GLY A 24 7.42 1.38 18.61
N ASN A 25 6.62 2.42 18.42
CA ASN A 25 5.20 2.42 18.75
C ASN A 25 4.26 2.10 17.57
N TRP A 26 4.83 1.78 16.38
CA TRP A 26 4.08 1.43 15.19
C TRP A 26 3.84 -0.07 15.08
N ARG A 27 2.61 -0.47 14.77
CA ARG A 27 2.30 -1.83 14.34
C ARG A 27 2.25 -1.88 12.82
N LEU A 28 3.09 -2.73 12.23
CA LEU A 28 3.14 -3.00 10.81
C LEU A 28 2.39 -4.31 10.59
N ILE A 29 1.31 -4.27 9.82
CA ILE A 29 0.44 -5.42 9.54
C ILE A 29 0.49 -5.71 8.05
N TYR A 30 0.82 -6.94 7.67
CA TYR A 30 0.91 -7.40 6.29
C TYR A 30 -0.20 -8.39 6.02
N LEU A 31 -1.12 -8.02 5.12
CA LEU A 31 -2.28 -8.83 4.77
C LEU A 31 -2.02 -9.69 3.53
N ASP A 32 -2.31 -10.95 3.62
CA ASP A 32 -2.46 -11.83 2.48
C ASP A 32 -3.86 -11.64 1.89
N THR A 33 -3.94 -10.97 0.75
CA THR A 33 -5.19 -10.69 0.06
C THR A 33 -5.38 -11.54 -1.19
N LEU A 34 -4.53 -12.56 -1.38
CA LEU A 34 -4.64 -13.50 -2.50
C LEU A 34 -5.90 -14.36 -2.36
N GLU A 35 -6.61 -14.51 -3.45
CA GLU A 35 -7.68 -15.50 -3.62
C GLU A 35 -7.38 -16.31 -4.89
N ASP A 36 -7.22 -17.62 -4.74
CA ASP A 36 -6.82 -18.49 -5.84
C ASP A 36 -7.81 -18.44 -7.01
N GLY A 37 -7.29 -18.17 -8.21
CA GLY A 37 -8.08 -18.06 -9.44
C GLY A 37 -8.68 -16.69 -9.71
N TYR A 38 -8.42 -15.69 -8.83
CA TYR A 38 -8.91 -14.33 -8.99
C TYR A 38 -7.76 -13.33 -9.06
N THR A 39 -7.97 -12.24 -9.80
CA THR A 39 -7.01 -11.13 -9.91
C THR A 39 -7.29 -9.99 -8.94
N ASN A 40 -8.51 -9.91 -8.43
CA ASN A 40 -8.88 -9.01 -7.34
C ASN A 40 -8.62 -9.67 -5.98
N GLY A 41 -8.45 -8.86 -4.96
CA GLY A 41 -8.22 -9.35 -3.60
C GLY A 41 -9.50 -9.77 -2.88
N TYR A 42 -9.34 -10.67 -1.92
CA TYR A 42 -10.39 -11.04 -0.97
C TYR A 42 -9.77 -11.38 0.38
N LEU A 43 -10.44 -11.04 1.46
CA LEU A 43 -10.04 -11.41 2.83
C LEU A 43 -11.12 -12.31 3.44
N CYS A 44 -10.82 -13.60 3.57
CA CYS A 44 -11.75 -14.55 4.20
C CYS A 44 -11.92 -14.25 5.71
N THR A 45 -12.97 -14.81 6.31
CA THR A 45 -13.31 -14.61 7.73
C THR A 45 -12.11 -14.82 8.66
N ARG A 46 -11.32 -15.90 8.46
CA ARG A 46 -10.12 -16.16 9.28
C ARG A 46 -9.08 -15.04 9.22
N ARG A 47 -8.81 -14.49 8.03
CA ARG A 47 -7.85 -13.39 7.84
C ARG A 47 -8.38 -12.09 8.46
N LEU A 48 -9.69 -11.85 8.35
CA LEU A 48 -10.35 -10.68 8.95
C LEU A 48 -10.38 -10.75 10.48
N GLU A 49 -10.72 -11.90 11.06
CA GLU A 49 -10.71 -12.14 12.50
C GLU A 49 -9.30 -11.96 13.09
N TRP A 50 -8.28 -12.47 12.39
CA TRP A 50 -6.89 -12.26 12.79
C TRP A 50 -6.52 -10.77 12.76
N LEU A 51 -6.88 -10.02 11.72
CA LEU A 51 -6.68 -8.57 11.65
C LEU A 51 -7.35 -7.85 12.83
N GLN A 52 -8.56 -8.23 13.17
CA GLN A 52 -9.29 -7.66 14.30
C GLN A 52 -8.56 -7.91 15.63
N GLN A 53 -8.03 -9.11 15.82
CA GLN A 53 -7.24 -9.45 17.01
C GLN A 53 -5.95 -8.64 17.09
N GLU A 54 -5.23 -8.49 15.98
CA GLU A 54 -4.00 -7.70 15.90
C GLU A 54 -4.25 -6.21 16.24
N LEU A 55 -5.31 -5.65 15.70
CA LEU A 55 -5.69 -4.25 15.99
C LEU A 55 -6.14 -4.08 17.44
N ALA A 56 -6.85 -5.04 18.01
CA ALA A 56 -7.29 -5.01 19.41
C ALA A 56 -6.12 -5.15 20.39
N ALA A 57 -5.06 -5.85 20.02
CA ALA A 57 -3.86 -6.04 20.83
C ALA A 57 -2.90 -4.85 20.84
N HIS A 58 -3.11 -3.85 19.99
CA HIS A 58 -2.24 -2.68 19.84
C HIS A 58 -3.05 -1.39 19.99
N SER A 59 -2.47 -0.36 20.61
CA SER A 59 -3.15 0.93 20.81
C SER A 59 -2.44 2.10 20.11
N GLY A 60 -1.26 1.88 19.55
CA GLY A 60 -0.49 2.86 18.81
C GLY A 60 -0.87 2.92 17.33
N PRO A 61 -0.20 3.78 16.53
CA PRO A 61 -0.48 3.92 15.11
C PRO A 61 -0.14 2.64 14.32
N VAL A 62 -0.85 2.44 13.21
CA VAL A 62 -0.76 1.24 12.38
C VAL A 62 -0.40 1.60 10.93
N MET A 63 0.50 0.83 10.36
CA MET A 63 0.73 0.75 8.91
C MET A 63 0.19 -0.59 8.42
N LEU A 64 -0.85 -0.57 7.60
CA LEU A 64 -1.47 -1.74 7.01
C LEU A 64 -1.01 -1.89 5.56
N PHE A 65 -0.37 -3.01 5.26
CA PHE A 65 0.12 -3.35 3.93
C PHE A 65 -0.72 -4.44 3.30
N SER A 66 -1.15 -4.21 2.07
CA SER A 66 -1.86 -5.20 1.25
C SER A 66 -1.40 -5.11 -0.19
N HIS A 67 -1.46 -6.21 -0.95
CA HIS A 67 -1.19 -6.12 -2.39
C HIS A 67 -2.29 -5.34 -3.10
N HIS A 68 -3.56 -5.68 -2.86
CA HIS A 68 -4.72 -5.05 -3.48
C HIS A 68 -5.14 -3.78 -2.73
N PRO A 69 -5.42 -2.66 -3.41
CA PRO A 69 -5.98 -1.47 -2.79
C PRO A 69 -7.32 -1.75 -2.09
N LEU A 70 -7.54 -1.14 -0.93
CA LEU A 70 -8.84 -1.22 -0.27
C LEU A 70 -9.86 -0.29 -0.93
N PRO A 71 -9.55 1.02 -1.17
CA PRO A 71 -10.47 1.93 -1.83
C PRO A 71 -10.51 1.74 -3.35
N ALA A 72 -11.58 2.19 -3.97
CA ALA A 72 -11.55 2.57 -5.37
C ALA A 72 -10.65 3.80 -5.53
N LEU A 73 -9.84 3.82 -6.57
CA LEU A 73 -8.87 4.88 -6.87
C LEU A 73 -9.42 5.90 -7.87
N GLN A 74 -10.69 5.77 -8.25
CA GLN A 74 -11.31 6.51 -9.36
C GLN A 74 -10.55 6.30 -10.69
N TYR A 75 -10.08 5.08 -10.87
CA TYR A 75 -9.34 4.61 -12.02
C TYR A 75 -10.11 3.44 -12.65
N PRO A 76 -11.08 3.71 -13.54
CA PRO A 76 -12.13 2.77 -13.95
C PRO A 76 -11.59 1.44 -14.48
N SER A 77 -10.51 1.48 -15.27
CA SER A 77 -9.87 0.28 -15.82
C SER A 77 -9.19 -0.62 -14.78
N MET A 78 -8.94 -0.12 -13.55
CA MET A 78 -8.18 -0.82 -12.51
C MET A 78 -8.98 -1.03 -11.21
N ASP A 79 -10.05 -0.28 -10.99
CA ASP A 79 -10.80 -0.30 -9.72
C ASP A 79 -11.46 -1.66 -9.40
N TRP A 80 -11.70 -2.50 -10.40
CA TRP A 80 -12.20 -3.86 -10.19
C TRP A 80 -11.15 -4.81 -9.61
N LEU A 81 -9.86 -4.44 -9.67
CA LEU A 81 -8.73 -5.21 -9.13
C LEU A 81 -8.51 -4.99 -7.61
N ARG A 82 -9.27 -4.10 -6.99
CA ARG A 82 -9.14 -3.83 -5.55
C ARG A 82 -9.56 -5.03 -4.69
N LEU A 83 -9.40 -4.90 -3.39
CA LEU A 83 -9.95 -5.83 -2.40
C LEU A 83 -11.49 -5.80 -2.48
N SER A 84 -12.11 -6.90 -2.90
CA SER A 84 -13.55 -6.95 -3.20
C SER A 84 -14.43 -6.75 -1.97
N ASN A 85 -13.98 -7.23 -0.82
CA ASN A 85 -14.68 -7.06 0.44
C ASN A 85 -14.05 -6.02 1.38
N ALA A 86 -13.41 -4.98 0.84
CA ALA A 86 -12.88 -3.86 1.62
C ALA A 86 -13.90 -3.20 2.57
N PRO A 87 -15.20 -3.10 2.23
CA PRO A 87 -16.21 -2.61 3.16
C PRO A 87 -16.30 -3.39 4.49
N ASP A 88 -16.00 -4.69 4.49
CA ASP A 88 -16.04 -5.52 5.70
C ASP A 88 -14.90 -5.18 6.68
N LEU A 89 -13.77 -4.65 6.15
CA LEU A 89 -12.63 -4.23 6.96
C LEU A 89 -12.86 -2.87 7.59
N LEU A 90 -13.67 -2.01 6.98
CA LEU A 90 -13.81 -0.62 7.39
C LEU A 90 -14.25 -0.45 8.86
N PRO A 91 -15.26 -1.19 9.39
CA PRO A 91 -15.61 -1.10 10.80
C PRO A 91 -14.46 -1.48 11.74
N VAL A 92 -13.71 -2.51 11.37
CA VAL A 92 -12.56 -3.01 12.16
C VAL A 92 -11.44 -1.97 12.20
N LEU A 93 -11.10 -1.38 11.05
CA LEU A 93 -10.07 -0.35 10.95
C LEU A 93 -10.46 0.94 11.69
N LYS A 94 -11.73 1.34 11.60
CA LYS A 94 -12.24 2.55 12.27
C LYS A 94 -12.44 2.40 13.78
N ALA A 95 -12.55 1.18 14.28
CA ALA A 95 -12.62 0.91 15.71
C ALA A 95 -11.25 1.07 16.40
N HIS A 96 -10.16 1.07 15.66
CA HIS A 96 -8.81 1.26 16.21
C HIS A 96 -8.64 2.70 16.74
N PRO A 97 -8.10 2.88 17.98
CA PRO A 97 -8.07 4.19 18.64
C PRO A 97 -7.02 5.16 18.06
N ALA A 98 -6.04 4.67 17.33
CA ALA A 98 -4.96 5.46 16.75
C ALA A 98 -5.02 5.50 15.22
N PRO A 99 -4.26 6.37 14.54
CA PRO A 99 -4.25 6.45 13.08
C PRO A 99 -3.88 5.12 12.42
N VAL A 100 -4.64 4.73 11.38
CA VAL A 100 -4.35 3.60 10.49
C VAL A 100 -4.05 4.15 9.11
N HIS A 101 -2.87 3.83 8.58
CA HIS A 101 -2.42 4.22 7.24
C HIS A 101 -2.37 2.99 6.34
N LEU A 102 -2.94 3.09 5.15
CA LEU A 102 -3.10 1.99 4.19
C LEU A 102 -2.05 2.11 3.08
N PHE A 103 -1.33 1.02 2.81
CA PHE A 103 -0.33 0.94 1.75
C PHE A 103 -0.63 -0.23 0.84
N SER A 104 -0.64 -0.01 -0.47
CA SER A 104 -0.90 -1.08 -1.44
C SER A 104 -0.16 -0.89 -2.77
N GLY A 105 -0.15 -1.93 -3.58
CA GLY A 105 0.43 -1.97 -4.91
C GLY A 105 -0.61 -2.33 -5.96
N HIS A 106 -0.34 -3.35 -6.74
CA HIS A 106 -1.18 -4.02 -7.75
C HIS A 106 -1.54 -3.17 -8.98
N VAL A 107 -1.96 -1.95 -8.80
CA VAL A 107 -2.42 -1.06 -9.88
C VAL A 107 -1.27 -0.39 -10.65
N HIS A 108 -0.03 -0.63 -10.24
CA HIS A 108 1.18 -0.08 -10.86
C HIS A 108 1.11 1.43 -11.09
N ARG A 109 0.50 2.16 -10.13
CA ARG A 109 0.33 3.62 -10.17
C ARG A 109 0.45 4.21 -8.77
N CYS A 110 1.21 5.30 -8.63
CA CYS A 110 1.21 6.08 -7.41
C CYS A 110 -0.09 6.86 -7.30
N ALA A 111 -0.80 6.65 -6.22
CA ALA A 111 -1.95 7.45 -5.84
C ALA A 111 -1.98 7.60 -4.32
N SER A 112 -2.54 8.70 -3.84
CA SER A 112 -2.77 8.92 -2.41
C SER A 112 -4.08 9.65 -2.20
N GLY A 113 -4.71 9.41 -1.05
CA GLY A 113 -5.99 10.04 -0.75
C GLY A 113 -6.52 9.64 0.61
N VAL A 114 -7.80 9.91 0.81
CA VAL A 114 -8.52 9.57 2.04
C VAL A 114 -9.75 8.73 1.67
N TRP A 115 -9.87 7.57 2.29
CA TRP A 115 -11.02 6.69 2.17
C TRP A 115 -11.71 6.53 3.52
N ASN A 116 -12.92 7.07 3.65
CA ASN A 116 -13.69 7.04 4.90
C ASN A 116 -12.91 7.53 6.15
N GLY A 117 -12.03 8.51 5.97
CA GLY A 117 -11.17 9.06 7.03
C GLY A 117 -9.83 8.35 7.19
N LEU A 118 -9.56 7.26 6.47
CA LEU A 118 -8.29 6.54 6.46
C LEU A 118 -7.41 7.02 5.31
N HIS A 119 -6.18 7.38 5.59
CA HIS A 119 -5.20 7.73 4.56
C HIS A 119 -4.73 6.49 3.83
N PHE A 120 -4.65 6.56 2.51
CA PHE A 120 -4.10 5.49 1.69
C PHE A 120 -3.04 5.98 0.71
N VAL A 121 -2.14 5.08 0.36
CA VAL A 121 -1.08 5.27 -0.63
C VAL A 121 -0.97 4.00 -1.46
N THR A 122 -0.89 4.15 -2.79
CA THR A 122 -0.45 3.08 -3.70
C THR A 122 0.91 3.41 -4.28
N VAL A 123 1.65 2.40 -4.72
CA VAL A 123 2.98 2.57 -5.30
C VAL A 123 3.06 2.02 -6.72
N ASN A 124 3.99 2.56 -7.50
CA ASN A 124 4.32 2.06 -8.82
C ASN A 124 4.83 0.61 -8.77
N GLY A 125 4.69 -0.09 -9.89
CA GLY A 125 5.35 -1.37 -10.09
C GLY A 125 6.87 -1.22 -10.23
N THR A 126 7.59 -2.31 -9.94
CA THR A 126 9.06 -2.37 -10.12
C THR A 126 9.48 -2.83 -11.51
N ASN A 127 8.54 -3.10 -12.40
CA ASN A 127 8.77 -3.58 -13.76
C ASN A 127 8.17 -2.61 -14.80
N HIS A 128 6.87 -2.41 -14.79
CA HIS A 128 6.15 -1.54 -15.72
C HIS A 128 5.08 -0.78 -14.96
N GLN A 129 4.52 0.26 -15.58
CA GLN A 129 3.43 1.05 -15.04
C GLN A 129 2.19 0.91 -15.93
N HIS A 130 1.06 1.40 -15.45
CA HIS A 130 -0.15 1.60 -16.26
C HIS A 130 -0.37 3.09 -16.50
N GLU A 131 -0.76 3.43 -17.73
CA GLU A 131 -1.09 4.80 -18.10
C GLU A 131 -2.29 5.29 -17.28
N LEU A 132 -2.19 6.52 -16.74
CA LEU A 132 -3.31 7.10 -16.03
C LEU A 132 -4.37 7.57 -17.04
N ASP A 133 -5.45 6.81 -17.14
CA ASP A 133 -6.62 7.13 -17.95
C ASP A 133 -7.87 7.05 -17.05
N LEU A 134 -8.41 8.21 -16.72
CA LEU A 134 -9.53 8.34 -15.78
C LEU A 134 -10.90 8.19 -16.45
N GLU A 135 -10.93 8.01 -17.76
CA GLU A 135 -12.18 7.92 -18.54
C GLU A 135 -12.41 6.51 -19.10
N ARG A 136 -11.35 5.77 -19.38
CA ARG A 136 -11.41 4.47 -20.03
C ARG A 136 -11.86 3.37 -19.07
N GLU A 137 -12.83 2.60 -19.49
CA GLU A 137 -13.20 1.32 -18.91
C GLU A 137 -12.48 0.16 -19.65
N GLY A 138 -12.28 -0.96 -18.98
CA GLY A 138 -11.69 -2.16 -19.55
C GLY A 138 -10.16 -2.18 -19.53
N ALA A 139 -9.51 -2.55 -20.64
CA ALA A 139 -8.07 -2.71 -20.69
C ALA A 139 -7.33 -1.37 -20.61
N THR A 140 -6.28 -1.31 -19.79
CA THR A 140 -5.36 -0.17 -19.68
C THR A 140 -4.15 -0.36 -20.59
N THR A 141 -3.42 0.73 -20.84
CA THR A 141 -2.13 0.72 -21.54
C THR A 141 -1.01 0.58 -20.52
N SER A 142 -0.06 -0.33 -20.78
CA SER A 142 1.17 -0.44 -20.00
C SER A 142 2.25 0.50 -20.55
N THR A 143 3.05 1.08 -19.66
CA THR A 143 4.13 2.00 -20.00
C THR A 143 5.44 1.57 -19.31
N PHE A 144 6.58 1.99 -19.87
CA PHE A 144 7.89 1.84 -19.24
C PHE A 144 8.33 3.11 -18.51
N GLU A 145 7.40 3.82 -17.88
CA GLU A 145 7.75 4.86 -16.91
C GLU A 145 8.67 4.27 -15.84
N PRO A 146 9.59 5.06 -15.25
CA PRO A 146 10.54 4.55 -14.27
C PRO A 146 9.87 3.77 -13.14
N ALA A 147 10.43 2.62 -12.83
CA ALA A 147 10.06 1.85 -11.65
C ALA A 147 10.34 2.66 -10.38
N SER A 148 9.57 2.45 -9.32
CA SER A 148 9.82 3.14 -8.06
C SER A 148 9.46 2.28 -6.84
N TYR A 149 10.01 2.69 -5.71
CA TYR A 149 9.60 2.19 -4.38
C TYR A 149 9.23 3.37 -3.48
N ALA A 150 8.52 3.08 -2.41
CA ALA A 150 8.18 4.07 -1.39
C ALA A 150 9.11 3.92 -0.17
N VAL A 151 9.57 5.05 0.35
CA VAL A 151 10.26 5.15 1.64
C VAL A 151 9.29 5.82 2.62
N ILE A 152 8.94 5.11 3.68
CA ILE A 152 8.03 5.59 4.71
C ILE A 152 8.87 6.01 5.92
N LEU A 153 8.78 7.27 6.31
CA LEU A 153 9.51 7.86 7.41
C LEU A 153 8.52 8.28 8.51
N PRO A 154 8.29 7.45 9.53
CA PRO A 154 7.47 7.83 10.67
C PRO A 154 8.23 8.80 11.59
N ASN A 155 7.48 9.72 12.23
CA ASN A 155 7.98 10.64 13.25
C ASN A 155 6.92 10.83 14.36
N ALA A 156 7.14 11.78 15.27
CA ALA A 156 6.22 12.05 16.37
C ALA A 156 4.86 12.60 15.93
N ASP A 157 4.82 13.30 14.79
CA ASP A 157 3.62 13.99 14.28
C ASP A 157 2.86 13.16 13.24
N GLY A 158 3.41 12.00 12.81
CA GLY A 158 2.80 11.15 11.80
C GLY A 158 3.83 10.42 10.95
N LEU A 159 3.63 10.41 9.63
CA LEU A 159 4.58 9.82 8.68
C LEU A 159 4.65 10.63 7.37
N THR A 160 5.79 10.51 6.69
CA THR A 160 5.98 11.02 5.33
C THR A 160 6.29 9.85 4.40
N VAL A 161 5.73 9.87 3.20
CA VAL A 161 6.01 8.88 2.16
C VAL A 161 6.73 9.56 1.01
N HIS A 162 7.93 9.07 0.69
CA HIS A 162 8.69 9.49 -0.48
C HIS A 162 8.63 8.40 -1.53
N PHE A 163 8.34 8.77 -2.77
CA PHE A 163 8.43 7.87 -3.91
C PHE A 163 9.78 8.04 -4.59
N GLN A 164 10.58 6.98 -4.62
CA GLN A 164 11.92 6.99 -5.19
C GLN A 164 11.95 6.21 -6.49
N PRO A 165 11.97 6.88 -7.64
CA PRO A 165 12.23 6.23 -8.91
C PRO A 165 13.67 5.70 -8.99
N PHE A 166 13.88 4.67 -9.79
CA PHE A 166 15.20 4.11 -10.08
C PHE A 166 15.29 3.68 -11.56
N GLY A 167 16.50 3.34 -12.04
CA GLY A 167 16.73 2.99 -13.45
C GLY A 167 16.76 4.20 -14.38
N TYR A 168 17.13 5.39 -13.89
CA TYR A 168 17.24 6.62 -14.68
C TYR A 168 18.47 7.46 -14.27
N GLU A 169 19.48 6.82 -13.74
CA GLU A 169 20.69 7.45 -13.18
C GLU A 169 21.42 8.35 -14.18
N GLU A 170 21.41 7.99 -15.45
CA GLU A 170 22.02 8.76 -16.55
C GLU A 170 21.30 10.09 -16.84
N LEU A 171 20.06 10.24 -16.36
CA LEU A 171 19.31 11.49 -16.51
C LEU A 171 19.52 12.47 -15.36
N ARG A 172 20.32 12.09 -14.34
CA ARG A 172 20.60 12.94 -13.20
C ARG A 172 21.63 14.02 -13.54
N PHE A 173 21.41 15.20 -13.03
CA PHE A 173 22.38 16.30 -13.09
C PHE A 173 22.37 17.08 -11.76
N PRO A 174 23.52 17.65 -11.34
CA PRO A 174 23.56 18.44 -10.12
C PRO A 174 22.75 19.72 -10.27
N TYR A 175 21.94 20.03 -9.27
CA TYR A 175 21.31 21.34 -9.18
C TYR A 175 22.33 22.37 -8.73
N THR A 176 22.60 23.38 -9.58
CA THR A 176 23.59 24.43 -9.33
C THR A 176 22.98 25.75 -8.89
N GLY A 177 21.67 25.86 -8.74
CA GLY A 177 20.97 27.06 -8.27
C GLY A 177 21.16 27.27 -6.75
N ASP A 178 21.31 28.54 -6.36
CA ASP A 178 21.34 28.88 -4.95
C ASP A 178 19.92 28.99 -4.38
N LEU A 179 19.47 27.90 -3.74
CA LEU A 179 18.14 27.87 -3.09
C LEU A 179 18.00 28.88 -1.94
N ARG A 180 19.11 29.34 -1.35
CA ARG A 180 19.09 30.33 -0.26
C ARG A 180 18.79 31.72 -0.75
N ALA A 181 18.99 31.99 -2.06
CA ALA A 181 18.63 33.25 -2.71
C ALA A 181 17.14 33.35 -3.01
N LEU A 182 16.38 32.23 -2.97
CA LEU A 182 14.93 32.23 -3.18
C LEU A 182 14.25 32.73 -1.90
N LYS A 183 13.55 33.84 -1.99
CA LYS A 183 12.67 34.30 -0.91
C LYS A 183 11.41 33.46 -0.93
N CYS A 184 11.10 32.79 0.18
CA CYS A 184 9.78 32.19 0.38
C CYS A 184 8.75 33.33 0.48
N ILE A 185 7.63 33.19 -0.24
CA ILE A 185 6.49 34.10 -0.16
C ILE A 185 5.68 33.77 1.09
#